data_f38d683818b8deabb6a1aef02129cc46
#
_entry.id   f38d683818b8deabb6a1aef02129cc46
#
_cell.length_a   1.000
_cell.length_b   1.000
_cell.length_c   1.000
_cell.angle_alpha   90.00
_cell.angle_beta   90.00
_cell.angle_gamma   90.00
#
_symmetry.space_group_name_H-M   'P 1'
#
loop_
_entity.id
_entity.type
_entity.pdbx_description
1 polymer ?
#
loop_
_entity_poly.entity_id
_entity_poly.type
_entity_poly.pdbx_seq_one_letter_code
_entity_poly.pdbx_strand_id
1 'polypeptide(L)'
;MRMRTPRTTFLLALLLLLAPRAAVAPDAQSGGTLRLYVARHGQTDWNLAHRLQGWTDRPLDDTGRKQAIDLAETLRGVHLDAIYSSTLSRSRDTAQAVAGSSMMIKSLPGLRERNYGRFQGGSDTDPDYLKRVTAWDDAMDGGETLNQLLARARESIDMIRREHPSGNVLIVAHRITNQMILRALLNLTPEQAVKIEQGNDEVYLVEFDPGAKPRLWKLVRGGNLADL
;
A
#
# COMPACT_ATOMS: atom_id res chain seq x y z
N MET A 1 -65.35 -45.57 -56.84
CA MET A 1 -64.38 -45.99 -55.84
C MET A 1 -63.11 -45.20 -56.05
N ARG A 2 -62.94 -44.09 -55.30
CA ARG A 2 -61.78 -43.20 -55.41
C ARG A 2 -60.83 -43.37 -54.24
N MET A 3 -59.68 -43.89 -54.55
CA MET A 3 -58.58 -44.03 -53.55
C MET A 3 -57.99 -42.65 -53.21
N ARG A 4 -57.97 -42.34 -51.88
CA ARG A 4 -57.27 -41.18 -51.36
C ARG A 4 -55.86 -41.57 -50.96
N THR A 5 -54.85 -40.94 -51.52
CA THR A 5 -53.44 -41.04 -51.09
C THR A 5 -53.17 -40.19 -49.89
N PRO A 6 -52.37 -40.64 -48.91
CA PRO A 6 -52.00 -39.80 -47.78
C PRO A 6 -50.88 -38.82 -48.10
N ARG A 7 -51.08 -37.58 -47.70
CA ARG A 7 -50.06 -36.52 -47.80
C ARG A 7 -49.10 -36.66 -46.60
N THR A 8 -47.86 -37.02 -46.88
CA THR A 8 -46.77 -37.04 -45.90
C THR A 8 -46.24 -35.63 -45.71
N THR A 9 -46.46 -35.05 -44.52
CA THR A 9 -45.90 -33.72 -44.14
C THR A 9 -44.48 -33.91 -43.64
N PHE A 10 -43.49 -33.47 -44.38
CA PHE A 10 -42.10 -33.39 -43.87
C PHE A 10 -41.95 -32.20 -42.94
N LEU A 11 -41.73 -32.47 -41.64
CA LEU A 11 -41.27 -31.46 -40.67
C LEU A 11 -39.78 -31.25 -40.85
N LEU A 12 -39.40 -30.08 -41.35
CA LEU A 12 -37.99 -29.63 -41.40
C LEU A 12 -37.59 -29.11 -40.03
N ALA A 13 -36.86 -29.95 -39.25
CA ALA A 13 -36.29 -29.52 -37.99
C ALA A 13 -35.06 -28.64 -38.26
N LEU A 14 -35.19 -27.33 -38.00
CA LEU A 14 -34.10 -26.36 -38.06
C LEU A 14 -33.23 -26.52 -36.81
N LEU A 15 -32.09 -27.23 -36.92
CA LEU A 15 -31.07 -27.30 -35.88
C LEU A 15 -30.33 -25.96 -35.82
N LEU A 16 -30.65 -25.10 -34.86
CA LEU A 16 -29.82 -23.94 -34.50
C LEU A 16 -28.54 -24.44 -33.80
N LEU A 17 -27.45 -24.46 -34.56
CA LEU A 17 -26.10 -24.62 -34.00
C LEU A 17 -25.76 -23.37 -33.15
N LEU A 18 -25.91 -23.45 -31.81
CA LEU A 18 -25.32 -22.50 -30.90
C LEU A 18 -23.78 -22.69 -30.94
N ALA A 19 -23.10 -21.84 -31.68
CA ALA A 19 -21.65 -21.73 -31.58
C ALA A 19 -21.28 -21.25 -30.17
N PRO A 20 -20.29 -21.85 -29.50
CA PRO A 20 -19.84 -21.34 -28.21
C PRO A 20 -19.28 -19.94 -28.43
N ARG A 21 -19.89 -18.97 -27.75
CA ARG A 21 -19.38 -17.61 -27.68
C ARG A 21 -18.02 -17.69 -27.00
N ALA A 22 -16.94 -17.49 -27.75
CA ALA A 22 -15.61 -17.34 -27.16
C ALA A 22 -15.70 -16.25 -26.09
N ALA A 23 -15.38 -16.62 -24.85
CA ALA A 23 -15.22 -15.64 -23.77
C ALA A 23 -14.12 -14.67 -24.24
N VAL A 24 -14.52 -13.45 -24.57
CA VAL A 24 -13.57 -12.36 -24.79
C VAL A 24 -12.83 -12.22 -23.48
N ALA A 25 -11.54 -12.59 -23.46
CA ALA A 25 -10.67 -12.25 -22.34
C ALA A 25 -10.82 -10.73 -22.13
N PRO A 26 -10.94 -10.26 -20.87
CA PRO A 26 -10.98 -8.83 -20.64
C PRO A 26 -9.75 -8.24 -21.31
N ASP A 27 -9.97 -7.28 -22.21
CA ASP A 27 -8.93 -6.49 -22.82
C ASP A 27 -7.94 -6.13 -21.72
N ALA A 28 -6.65 -6.42 -21.95
CA ALA A 28 -5.57 -5.85 -21.16
C ALA A 28 -5.78 -4.33 -21.27
N GLN A 29 -6.45 -3.77 -20.27
CA GLN A 29 -6.74 -2.35 -20.20
C GLN A 29 -5.41 -1.66 -20.48
N SER A 30 -5.41 -0.75 -21.44
CA SER A 30 -4.34 0.22 -21.65
C SER A 30 -4.25 1.05 -20.36
N GLY A 31 -3.63 0.43 -19.34
CA GLY A 31 -3.59 0.96 -18.00
C GLY A 31 -2.75 2.22 -18.01
N GLY A 32 -3.31 3.31 -17.49
CA GLY A 32 -2.54 4.50 -17.17
C GLY A 32 -1.46 4.18 -16.10
N THR A 33 -0.55 5.09 -15.90
CA THR A 33 0.47 5.00 -14.83
C THR A 33 -0.18 4.96 -13.46
N LEU A 34 0.22 4.02 -12.61
CA LEU A 34 -0.09 4.02 -11.18
C LEU A 34 1.06 4.67 -10.40
N ARG A 35 0.74 5.62 -9.54
CA ARG A 35 1.67 6.30 -8.64
C ARG A 35 1.29 6.06 -7.19
N LEU A 36 2.19 5.40 -6.45
CA LEU A 36 2.02 5.15 -5.03
C LEU A 36 2.94 6.07 -4.24
N TYR A 37 2.36 7.02 -3.52
CA TYR A 37 3.05 7.90 -2.59
C TYR A 37 3.07 7.22 -1.22
N VAL A 38 4.25 6.80 -0.76
CA VAL A 38 4.44 6.07 0.50
C VAL A 38 5.06 7.02 1.51
N ALA A 39 4.24 7.54 2.41
CA ALA A 39 4.62 8.48 3.46
C ALA A 39 4.72 7.78 4.83
N ARG A 40 5.59 8.27 5.69
CA ARG A 40 5.63 7.92 7.10
C ARG A 40 4.75 8.89 7.88
N HIS A 41 4.14 8.43 8.96
CA HIS A 41 3.42 9.32 9.89
C HIS A 41 4.33 10.40 10.47
N GLY A 42 3.76 11.56 10.82
CA GLY A 42 4.46 12.65 11.49
C GLY A 42 5.01 12.26 12.87
N GLN A 43 5.92 13.06 13.41
CA GLN A 43 6.59 12.81 14.68
C GLN A 43 5.60 12.63 15.84
N THR A 44 5.96 11.79 16.78
CA THR A 44 5.30 11.63 18.09
C THR A 44 6.31 11.90 19.21
N ASP A 45 5.83 12.11 20.42
CA ASP A 45 6.67 12.21 21.61
C ASP A 45 7.63 11.01 21.78
N TRP A 46 7.20 9.80 21.39
CA TRP A 46 8.04 8.61 21.44
C TRP A 46 9.09 8.55 20.33
N ASN A 47 8.85 9.16 19.17
CA ASN A 47 9.94 9.35 18.20
C ASN A 47 11.02 10.28 18.74
N LEU A 48 10.62 11.40 19.34
CA LEU A 48 11.54 12.36 19.94
C LEU A 48 12.34 11.74 21.11
N ALA A 49 11.69 10.89 21.90
CA ALA A 49 12.29 10.20 23.03
C ALA A 49 13.05 8.91 22.67
N HIS A 50 13.23 8.61 21.36
CA HIS A 50 13.87 7.38 20.90
C HIS A 50 13.27 6.10 21.49
N ARG A 51 11.92 6.05 21.53
CA ARG A 51 11.16 4.90 22.06
C ARG A 51 10.44 4.15 20.95
N LEU A 52 10.49 2.82 21.02
CA LEU A 52 9.83 1.91 20.11
C LEU A 52 8.32 1.92 20.34
N GLN A 53 7.56 2.35 19.34
CA GLN A 53 6.11 2.45 19.47
C GLN A 53 5.39 1.14 19.13
N GLY A 54 5.74 0.54 17.98
CA GLY A 54 5.03 -0.64 17.49
C GLY A 54 3.53 -0.39 17.38
N TRP A 55 2.75 -1.24 18.05
CA TRP A 55 1.29 -1.12 18.10
C TRP A 55 0.77 -0.22 19.22
N THR A 56 1.63 0.26 20.13
CA THR A 56 1.22 1.28 21.10
C THR A 56 0.84 2.54 20.32
N ASP A 57 -0.40 3.00 20.54
CA ASP A 57 -0.92 4.16 19.82
C ASP A 57 -0.52 5.45 20.55
N ARG A 58 0.28 6.28 19.86
CA ARG A 58 0.74 7.59 20.33
C ARG A 58 0.28 8.65 19.34
N PRO A 59 -0.29 9.78 19.79
CA PRO A 59 -0.70 10.86 18.92
C PRO A 59 0.50 11.60 18.33
N LEU A 60 0.28 12.36 17.28
CA LEU A 60 1.25 13.31 16.76
C LEU A 60 1.56 14.38 17.82
N ASP A 61 2.84 14.74 17.94
CA ASP A 61 3.25 15.94 18.67
C ASP A 61 3.11 17.21 17.78
N ASP A 62 3.49 18.38 18.27
CA ASP A 62 3.36 19.64 17.50
C ASP A 62 4.21 19.61 16.23
N THR A 63 5.40 19.03 16.28
CA THR A 63 6.26 18.83 15.12
C THR A 63 5.60 17.90 14.12
N GLY A 64 5.03 16.78 14.60
CA GLY A 64 4.35 15.82 13.72
C GLY A 64 3.10 16.39 13.05
N ARG A 65 2.33 17.23 13.76
CA ARG A 65 1.20 17.96 13.15
C ARG A 65 1.67 18.90 12.05
N LYS A 66 2.78 19.60 12.26
CA LYS A 66 3.38 20.45 11.23
C LYS A 66 3.87 19.63 10.03
N GLN A 67 4.55 18.50 10.28
CA GLN A 67 4.99 17.59 9.21
C GLN A 67 3.81 17.05 8.39
N ALA A 68 2.67 16.77 9.02
CA ALA A 68 1.45 16.36 8.31
C ALA A 68 0.90 17.47 7.39
N ILE A 69 0.97 18.72 7.83
CA ILE A 69 0.60 19.90 7.00
C ILE A 69 1.63 20.06 5.85
N ASP A 70 2.92 19.94 6.13
CA ASP A 70 3.98 20.02 5.13
C ASP A 70 3.83 18.92 4.06
N LEU A 71 3.38 17.71 4.44
CA LEU A 71 3.01 16.64 3.51
C LEU A 71 1.85 17.05 2.59
N ALA A 72 0.80 17.64 3.17
CA ALA A 72 -0.33 18.16 2.39
C ALA A 72 0.10 19.24 1.39
N GLU A 73 1.00 20.13 1.79
CA GLU A 73 1.58 21.15 0.91
C GLU A 73 2.44 20.50 -0.21
N THR A 74 3.26 19.51 0.12
CA THR A 74 4.10 18.78 -0.85
C THR A 74 3.26 18.10 -1.93
N LEU A 75 2.08 17.58 -1.55
CA LEU A 75 1.14 16.93 -2.45
C LEU A 75 0.09 17.88 -3.04
N ARG A 76 0.14 19.18 -2.72
CA ARG A 76 -0.76 20.17 -3.31
C ARG A 76 -0.60 20.18 -4.83
N GLY A 77 -1.64 19.98 -5.57
CA GLY A 77 -1.61 19.89 -7.04
C GLY A 77 -1.48 18.46 -7.57
N VAL A 78 -1.25 17.48 -6.71
CA VAL A 78 -1.44 16.07 -7.05
C VAL A 78 -2.91 15.73 -6.87
N HIS A 79 -3.59 15.34 -7.94
CA HIS A 79 -4.93 14.78 -7.82
C HIS A 79 -4.80 13.36 -7.24
N LEU A 80 -5.17 13.17 -5.98
CA LEU A 80 -5.18 11.85 -5.34
C LEU A 80 -6.53 11.18 -5.62
N ASP A 81 -6.49 9.91 -6.05
CA ASP A 81 -7.68 9.08 -6.27
C ASP A 81 -8.10 8.34 -5.00
N ALA A 82 -7.15 8.05 -4.11
CA ALA A 82 -7.41 7.42 -2.82
C ALA A 82 -6.32 7.73 -1.79
N ILE A 83 -6.71 7.64 -0.50
CA ILE A 83 -5.82 7.76 0.64
C ILE A 83 -6.02 6.55 1.55
N TYR A 84 -4.93 5.84 1.83
CA TYR A 84 -4.88 4.72 2.76
C TYR A 84 -4.00 5.07 3.95
N SER A 85 -4.37 4.60 5.12
CA SER A 85 -3.55 4.74 6.33
C SER A 85 -3.51 3.44 7.12
N SER A 86 -2.58 3.32 8.06
CA SER A 86 -2.72 2.33 9.11
C SER A 86 -3.87 2.72 10.06
N THR A 87 -4.28 1.79 10.91
CA THR A 87 -5.35 2.05 11.90
C THR A 87 -4.86 2.81 13.14
N LEU A 88 -3.55 3.11 13.26
CA LEU A 88 -2.97 3.85 14.39
C LEU A 88 -3.19 5.36 14.19
N SER A 89 -3.50 6.09 15.30
CA SER A 89 -3.89 7.51 15.26
C SER A 89 -2.87 8.37 14.52
N ARG A 90 -1.59 8.25 14.85
CA ARG A 90 -0.51 9.02 14.22
C ARG A 90 -0.51 8.94 12.68
N SER A 91 -0.84 7.77 12.13
CA SER A 91 -0.92 7.56 10.69
C SER A 91 -2.19 8.15 10.10
N ARG A 92 -3.35 7.94 10.77
CA ARG A 92 -4.63 8.51 10.35
C ARG A 92 -4.62 10.03 10.38
N ASP A 93 -4.07 10.61 11.46
CA ASP A 93 -4.03 12.07 11.63
C ASP A 93 -3.10 12.72 10.59
N THR A 94 -1.98 12.06 10.24
CA THR A 94 -1.12 12.48 9.13
C THR A 94 -1.87 12.42 7.79
N ALA A 95 -2.57 11.33 7.52
CA ALA A 95 -3.37 11.19 6.31
C ALA A 95 -4.52 12.20 6.25
N GLN A 96 -5.13 12.52 7.41
CA GLN A 96 -6.23 13.48 7.53
C GLN A 96 -5.81 14.90 7.15
N ALA A 97 -4.58 15.29 7.44
CA ALA A 97 -4.07 16.60 7.02
C ALA A 97 -4.05 16.74 5.47
N VAL A 98 -3.76 15.64 4.75
CA VAL A 98 -3.79 15.61 3.28
C VAL A 98 -5.22 15.51 2.75
N ALA A 99 -6.05 14.67 3.37
CA ALA A 99 -7.44 14.44 2.95
C ALA A 99 -8.33 15.69 3.11
N GLY A 100 -8.03 16.52 4.10
CA GLY A 100 -8.92 17.64 4.48
C GLY A 100 -10.33 17.15 4.81
N SER A 101 -11.34 17.84 4.32
CA SER A 101 -12.76 17.45 4.42
C SER A 101 -13.27 16.75 3.15
N SER A 102 -12.46 16.63 2.10
CA SER A 102 -12.91 16.26 0.76
C SER A 102 -12.73 14.77 0.45
N MET A 103 -11.85 14.06 1.15
CA MET A 103 -11.54 12.67 0.86
C MET A 103 -11.73 11.76 2.07
N MET A 104 -12.24 10.56 1.82
CA MET A 104 -12.28 9.49 2.82
C MET A 104 -10.94 8.76 2.92
N ILE A 105 -10.52 8.45 4.15
CA ILE A 105 -9.33 7.65 4.42
C ILE A 105 -9.74 6.21 4.67
N LYS A 106 -9.19 5.29 3.89
CA LYS A 106 -9.35 3.84 4.12
C LYS A 106 -8.25 3.36 5.06
N SER A 107 -8.61 3.00 6.30
CA SER A 107 -7.64 2.50 7.29
C SER A 107 -7.53 0.98 7.25
N LEU A 108 -6.30 0.47 7.06
CA LEU A 108 -6.00 -0.95 6.93
C LEU A 108 -5.13 -1.46 8.09
N PRO A 109 -5.56 -2.52 8.80
CA PRO A 109 -4.73 -3.16 9.83
C PRO A 109 -3.38 -3.67 9.30
N GLY A 110 -3.34 -4.11 8.03
CA GLY A 110 -2.12 -4.57 7.38
C GLY A 110 -1.06 -3.50 7.19
N LEU A 111 -1.39 -2.21 7.35
CA LEU A 111 -0.44 -1.09 7.30
C LEU A 111 0.07 -0.66 8.68
N ARG A 112 -0.30 -1.32 9.80
CA ARG A 112 0.25 -1.02 11.12
C ARG A 112 1.76 -1.23 11.15
N GLU A 113 2.44 -0.55 12.08
CA GLU A 113 3.87 -0.76 12.35
C GLU A 113 4.15 -2.21 12.79
N ARG A 114 5.41 -2.65 12.73
CA ARG A 114 5.84 -3.90 13.34
C ARG A 114 5.45 -3.94 14.81
N ASN A 115 4.87 -5.04 15.23
CA ASN A 115 4.70 -5.30 16.66
C ASN A 115 6.06 -5.66 17.26
N TYR A 116 6.57 -4.82 18.15
CA TYR A 116 7.89 -5.05 18.77
C TYR A 116 7.83 -5.91 20.04
N GLY A 117 6.69 -6.56 20.34
CA GLY A 117 6.54 -7.42 21.51
C GLY A 117 6.98 -6.74 22.78
N ARG A 118 7.87 -7.39 23.55
CA ARG A 118 8.38 -6.86 24.81
C ARG A 118 9.16 -5.55 24.70
N PHE A 119 9.66 -5.21 23.52
CA PHE A 119 10.42 -3.97 23.30
C PHE A 119 9.55 -2.73 23.15
N GLN A 120 8.23 -2.87 23.01
CA GLN A 120 7.34 -1.72 22.90
C GLN A 120 7.46 -0.81 24.13
N GLY A 121 7.72 0.48 23.92
CA GLY A 121 7.99 1.47 24.95
C GLY A 121 9.44 1.50 25.44
N GLY A 122 10.27 0.55 25.05
CA GLY A 122 11.71 0.55 25.31
C GLY A 122 12.48 1.48 24.38
N SER A 123 13.81 1.57 24.59
CA SER A 123 14.69 2.38 23.74
C SER A 123 14.93 1.72 22.37
N ASP A 124 15.00 2.54 21.32
CA ASP A 124 15.42 2.10 19.98
C ASP A 124 16.94 1.84 19.89
N THR A 125 17.70 2.19 20.91
CA THR A 125 19.13 1.91 21.06
C THR A 125 19.42 0.73 22.02
N ASP A 126 18.39 0.02 22.49
CA ASP A 126 18.56 -1.18 23.32
C ASP A 126 19.44 -2.21 22.58
N PRO A 127 20.56 -2.70 23.19
CA PRO A 127 21.48 -3.60 22.50
C PRO A 127 20.85 -4.94 22.09
N ASP A 128 19.89 -5.45 22.85
CA ASP A 128 19.19 -6.69 22.52
C ASP A 128 18.21 -6.47 21.35
N TYR A 129 17.48 -5.34 21.36
CA TYR A 129 16.66 -4.93 20.23
C TYR A 129 17.50 -4.79 18.95
N LEU A 130 18.64 -4.09 19.01
CA LEU A 130 19.49 -3.84 17.83
C LEU A 130 20.04 -5.12 17.20
N LYS A 131 20.33 -6.15 18.01
CA LYS A 131 20.75 -7.47 17.49
C LYS A 131 19.65 -8.21 16.74
N ARG A 132 18.38 -7.92 17.06
CA ARG A 132 17.21 -8.69 16.63
C ARG A 132 16.36 -7.98 15.57
N VAL A 133 16.44 -6.65 15.49
CA VAL A 133 15.52 -5.84 14.67
C VAL A 133 15.56 -6.19 13.19
N THR A 134 16.70 -6.64 12.67
CA THR A 134 16.87 -7.04 11.25
C THR A 134 16.72 -8.53 11.02
N ALA A 135 16.51 -9.34 12.08
CA ALA A 135 16.29 -10.77 11.96
C ALA A 135 14.87 -11.07 11.42
N TRP A 136 14.81 -11.80 10.32
CA TRP A 136 13.58 -11.98 9.55
C TRP A 136 12.54 -12.85 10.24
N ASP A 137 12.98 -13.83 11.04
CA ASP A 137 12.13 -14.81 11.73
C ASP A 137 12.04 -14.55 13.24
N ASP A 138 12.56 -13.43 13.72
CA ASP A 138 12.49 -13.07 15.13
C ASP A 138 11.19 -12.32 15.45
N ALA A 139 10.35 -12.91 16.29
CA ALA A 139 9.06 -12.34 16.71
C ALA A 139 9.17 -11.36 17.88
N MET A 140 10.35 -10.93 18.32
CA MET A 140 10.54 -9.93 19.38
C MET A 140 9.83 -10.28 20.71
N ASP A 141 9.83 -11.55 21.09
CA ASP A 141 9.19 -12.05 22.32
C ASP A 141 7.72 -11.60 22.45
N GLY A 142 6.86 -12.16 21.61
CA GLY A 142 5.42 -11.88 21.57
C GLY A 142 5.01 -10.75 20.61
N GLY A 143 5.91 -10.30 19.78
CA GLY A 143 5.63 -9.37 18.69
C GLY A 143 5.48 -10.06 17.35
N GLU A 144 6.02 -9.45 16.30
CA GLU A 144 5.86 -9.85 14.90
C GLU A 144 7.22 -10.01 14.20
N THR A 145 7.38 -11.06 13.41
CA THR A 145 8.54 -11.23 12.55
C THR A 145 8.49 -10.27 11.35
N LEU A 146 9.65 -10.00 10.71
CA LEU A 146 9.66 -9.23 9.45
C LEU A 146 8.96 -9.98 8.32
N ASN A 147 8.98 -11.32 8.32
CA ASN A 147 8.24 -12.13 7.35
C ASN A 147 6.72 -11.97 7.52
N GLN A 148 6.21 -11.97 8.74
CA GLN A 148 4.77 -11.71 9.01
C GLN A 148 4.38 -10.30 8.60
N LEU A 149 5.19 -9.30 8.95
CA LEU A 149 4.97 -7.92 8.54
C LEU A 149 4.94 -7.78 7.01
N LEU A 150 5.92 -8.39 6.31
CA LEU A 150 5.96 -8.37 4.85
C LEU A 150 4.71 -9.01 4.24
N ALA A 151 4.24 -10.14 4.79
CA ALA A 151 3.06 -10.84 4.28
C ALA A 151 1.81 -9.92 4.33
N ARG A 152 1.49 -9.34 5.52
CA ARG A 152 0.31 -8.46 5.65
C ARG A 152 0.45 -7.13 4.90
N ALA A 153 1.67 -6.58 4.79
CA ALA A 153 1.92 -5.39 3.99
C ALA A 153 1.67 -5.69 2.51
N ARG A 154 2.16 -6.85 2.01
CA ARG A 154 1.93 -7.30 0.62
C ARG A 154 0.45 -7.48 0.32
N GLU A 155 -0.31 -8.16 1.18
CA GLU A 155 -1.76 -8.33 1.02
C GLU A 155 -2.47 -6.96 0.88
N SER A 156 -2.08 -5.98 1.73
CA SER A 156 -2.63 -4.63 1.68
C SER A 156 -2.30 -3.93 0.36
N ILE A 157 -1.06 -4.02 -0.10
CA ILE A 157 -0.60 -3.40 -1.34
C ILE A 157 -1.24 -4.06 -2.56
N ASP A 158 -1.35 -5.38 -2.58
CA ASP A 158 -2.00 -6.12 -3.68
C ASP A 158 -3.48 -5.77 -3.78
N MET A 159 -4.17 -5.56 -2.64
CA MET A 159 -5.54 -5.06 -2.61
C MET A 159 -5.61 -3.64 -3.19
N ILE A 160 -4.77 -2.72 -2.73
CA ILE A 160 -4.73 -1.33 -3.20
C ILE A 160 -4.49 -1.29 -4.72
N ARG A 161 -3.54 -2.07 -5.23
CA ARG A 161 -3.24 -2.12 -6.68
C ARG A 161 -4.36 -2.72 -7.52
N ARG A 162 -5.14 -3.66 -6.96
CA ARG A 162 -6.34 -4.18 -7.65
C ARG A 162 -7.47 -3.14 -7.68
N GLU A 163 -7.65 -2.37 -6.60
CA GLU A 163 -8.65 -1.30 -6.54
C GLU A 163 -8.27 -0.10 -7.42
N HIS A 164 -6.96 0.16 -7.56
CA HIS A 164 -6.42 1.29 -8.32
C HIS A 164 -5.38 0.78 -9.33
N PRO A 165 -5.80 0.33 -10.52
CA PRO A 165 -4.86 -0.12 -11.57
C PRO A 165 -4.07 1.04 -12.21
N SER A 166 -4.49 2.28 -11.99
CA SER A 166 -3.82 3.52 -12.41
C SER A 166 -4.19 4.66 -11.47
N GLY A 167 -3.58 5.83 -11.66
CA GLY A 167 -3.87 7.04 -10.86
C GLY A 167 -2.88 7.24 -9.72
N ASN A 168 -3.24 8.10 -8.76
CA ASN A 168 -2.36 8.53 -7.68
C ASN A 168 -2.95 8.12 -6.34
N VAL A 169 -2.24 7.30 -5.58
CA VAL A 169 -2.69 6.80 -4.28
C VAL A 169 -1.67 7.17 -3.21
N LEU A 170 -2.15 7.78 -2.13
CA LEU A 170 -1.33 8.04 -0.93
C LEU A 170 -1.50 6.88 0.07
N ILE A 171 -0.38 6.40 0.59
CA ILE A 171 -0.31 5.42 1.67
C ILE A 171 0.49 6.06 2.81
N VAL A 172 -0.15 6.25 3.96
CA VAL A 172 0.53 6.73 5.17
C VAL A 172 0.68 5.57 6.13
N ALA A 173 1.92 5.18 6.42
CA ALA A 173 2.20 4.08 7.33
C ALA A 173 3.41 4.40 8.24
N HIS A 174 4.32 3.45 8.45
CA HIS A 174 5.36 3.53 9.46
C HIS A 174 6.71 3.10 8.89
N ARG A 175 7.80 3.39 9.62
CA ARG A 175 9.17 3.18 9.12
C ARG A 175 9.42 1.76 8.64
N ILE A 176 9.23 0.76 9.50
CA ILE A 176 9.52 -0.64 9.12
C ILE A 176 8.46 -1.18 8.16
N THR A 177 7.22 -0.80 8.32
CA THR A 177 6.15 -1.18 7.38
C THR A 177 6.42 -0.62 5.99
N ASN A 178 6.89 0.63 5.87
CA ASN A 178 7.23 1.22 4.56
C ASN A 178 8.44 0.53 3.91
N GLN A 179 9.42 0.05 4.69
CA GLN A 179 10.48 -0.83 4.17
C GLN A 179 9.90 -2.11 3.54
N MET A 180 8.92 -2.74 4.18
CA MET A 180 8.25 -3.95 3.66
C MET A 180 7.37 -3.65 2.45
N ILE A 181 6.69 -2.51 2.45
CA ILE A 181 5.93 -2.03 1.28
C ILE A 181 6.86 -1.84 0.08
N LEU A 182 7.94 -1.09 0.25
CA LEU A 182 8.91 -0.84 -0.83
C LEU A 182 9.58 -2.13 -1.30
N ARG A 183 9.89 -3.06 -0.38
CA ARG A 183 10.38 -4.40 -0.74
C ARG A 183 9.40 -5.14 -1.63
N ALA A 184 8.12 -5.14 -1.27
CA ALA A 184 7.08 -5.82 -2.04
C ALA A 184 6.88 -5.19 -3.43
N LEU A 185 6.93 -3.87 -3.53
CA LEU A 185 6.70 -3.12 -4.76
C LEU A 185 7.87 -3.21 -5.74
N LEU A 186 9.11 -3.23 -5.23
CA LEU A 186 10.34 -3.13 -6.02
C LEU A 186 11.12 -4.45 -6.10
N ASN A 187 10.60 -5.51 -5.47
CA ASN A 187 11.25 -6.83 -5.37
C ASN A 187 12.67 -6.74 -4.80
N LEU A 188 12.86 -5.94 -3.74
CA LEU A 188 14.15 -5.76 -3.08
C LEU A 188 14.56 -7.01 -2.30
N THR A 189 15.88 -7.21 -2.14
CA THR A 189 16.39 -8.24 -1.22
C THR A 189 16.11 -7.85 0.23
N PRO A 190 16.17 -8.80 1.18
CA PRO A 190 16.06 -8.49 2.62
C PRO A 190 17.04 -7.41 3.07
N GLU A 191 18.29 -7.50 2.63
CA GLU A 191 19.38 -6.59 2.99
C GLU A 191 19.17 -5.18 2.41
N GLN A 192 18.58 -5.07 1.22
CA GLN A 192 18.25 -3.80 0.61
C GLN A 192 17.08 -3.13 1.36
N ALA A 193 16.06 -3.91 1.72
CA ALA A 193 14.86 -3.39 2.37
C ALA A 193 15.16 -2.75 3.73
N VAL A 194 15.95 -3.43 4.58
CA VAL A 194 16.26 -2.93 5.94
C VAL A 194 17.19 -1.72 5.96
N LYS A 195 17.84 -1.41 4.82
CA LYS A 195 18.69 -0.22 4.67
C LYS A 195 17.91 1.03 4.26
N ILE A 196 16.63 0.88 3.88
CA ILE A 196 15.81 2.03 3.51
C ILE A 196 15.54 2.84 4.77
N GLU A 197 15.95 4.10 4.74
CA GLU A 197 15.66 5.04 5.81
C GLU A 197 14.63 6.07 5.35
N GLN A 198 13.64 6.32 6.23
CA GLN A 198 12.60 7.30 5.96
C GLN A 198 12.33 8.14 7.20
N GLY A 199 12.56 9.44 7.08
CA GLY A 199 12.16 10.44 8.08
C GLY A 199 10.63 10.60 8.17
N ASN A 200 10.17 11.31 9.20
CA ASN A 200 8.74 11.58 9.39
C ASN A 200 8.19 12.65 8.40
N ASP A 201 9.06 13.27 7.63
CA ASP A 201 8.77 14.31 6.64
C ASP A 201 9.13 13.88 5.20
N GLU A 202 9.40 12.61 4.99
CA GLU A 202 9.82 12.07 3.70
C GLU A 202 8.73 11.21 3.06
N VAL A 203 8.65 11.31 1.73
CA VAL A 203 7.73 10.53 0.89
C VAL A 203 8.49 9.81 -0.20
N TYR A 204 8.26 8.52 -0.36
CA TYR A 204 8.68 7.78 -1.54
C TYR A 204 7.56 7.75 -2.58
N LEU A 205 7.89 7.98 -3.83
CA LEU A 205 7.01 7.77 -4.96
C LEU A 205 7.46 6.53 -5.72
N VAL A 206 6.58 5.55 -5.83
CA VAL A 206 6.76 4.38 -6.71
C VAL A 206 5.81 4.50 -7.88
N GLU A 207 6.36 4.54 -9.08
CA GLU A 207 5.60 4.67 -10.32
C GLU A 207 5.63 3.37 -11.11
N PHE A 208 4.46 2.94 -11.57
CA PHE A 208 4.25 1.76 -12.39
C PHE A 208 3.67 2.17 -13.74
N ASP A 209 4.52 2.21 -14.76
CA ASP A 209 4.08 2.36 -16.13
C ASP A 209 3.75 0.99 -16.74
N PRO A 210 2.74 0.89 -17.60
CA PRO A 210 2.41 -0.35 -18.29
C PRO A 210 3.60 -0.93 -19.05
N GLY A 211 3.96 -2.19 -18.72
CA GLY A 211 5.05 -2.89 -19.41
C GLY A 211 6.47 -2.47 -18.99
N ALA A 212 6.62 -1.52 -18.07
CA ALA A 212 7.92 -1.08 -17.56
C ALA A 212 8.22 -1.64 -16.14
N LYS A 213 9.50 -1.60 -15.75
CA LYS A 213 9.86 -1.85 -14.37
C LYS A 213 9.44 -0.67 -13.50
N PRO A 214 9.05 -0.91 -12.24
CA PRO A 214 8.71 0.19 -11.33
C PRO A 214 9.91 1.12 -11.13
N ARG A 215 9.63 2.41 -11.03
CA ARG A 215 10.61 3.45 -10.75
C ARG A 215 10.38 4.01 -9.35
N LEU A 216 11.45 4.35 -8.66
CA LEU A 216 11.43 4.88 -7.30
C LEU A 216 12.06 6.27 -7.25
N TRP A 217 11.39 7.20 -6.62
CA TRP A 217 11.91 8.52 -6.28
C TRP A 217 11.64 8.85 -4.81
N LYS A 218 12.44 9.75 -4.29
CA LYS A 218 12.19 10.39 -3.02
C LYS A 218 11.75 11.83 -3.27
N LEU A 219 10.57 12.19 -2.77
CA LEU A 219 10.15 13.57 -2.76
C LEU A 219 10.90 14.30 -1.65
N VAL A 220 11.71 15.29 -2.02
CA VAL A 220 12.38 16.17 -1.08
C VAL A 220 11.52 17.41 -0.83
N ARG A 221 11.81 18.13 0.26
CA ARG A 221 11.12 19.36 0.62
C ARG A 221 11.08 20.32 -0.58
N GLY A 222 9.88 20.81 -0.92
CA GLY A 222 9.68 21.66 -2.09
C GLY A 222 9.16 20.92 -3.33
N GLY A 223 8.77 19.66 -3.21
CA GLY A 223 8.12 18.89 -4.30
C GLY A 223 9.06 18.42 -5.40
N ASN A 224 10.38 18.54 -5.23
CA ASN A 224 11.34 18.03 -6.19
C ASN A 224 11.57 16.52 -6.01
N LEU A 225 11.63 15.80 -7.14
CA LEU A 225 11.99 14.39 -7.19
C LEU A 225 13.52 14.26 -7.14
N ALA A 226 14.03 13.42 -6.25
CA ALA A 226 15.43 12.98 -6.26
C ALA A 226 15.46 11.52 -6.70
N ASP A 227 16.33 11.21 -7.67
CA ASP A 227 16.62 9.82 -8.07
C ASP A 227 17.31 9.08 -6.91
N LEU A 228 16.92 7.83 -6.67
CA LEU A 228 17.47 6.93 -5.66
C LEU A 228 18.33 5.86 -6.30
#